data_8f14b5312418bf4e6bc7f2d7690938b3
#
_entry.id   8f14b5312418bf4e6bc7f2d7690938b3
#
_cell.length_a   1.000
_cell.length_b   1.000
_cell.length_c   1.000
_cell.angle_alpha   90.00
_cell.angle_beta   90.00
_cell.angle_gamma   90.00
#
_symmetry.space_group_name_H-M   'P 1'
#
loop_
_entity.id
_entity.type
_entity.pdbx_description
1 polymer ?
#
loop_
_entity_poly.entity_id
_entity_poly.type
_entity_poly.pdbx_seq_one_letter_code
_entity_poly.pdbx_strand_id
1 'polypeptide(L)'
;MKCPHCATTVHIQWEETSFPAVHWEDIYEQDGYSIQYGFCPECAELVIQFQHGLRGGYREDGYWIDQIDEEHIIYPRYTASRKLDPSIPLKYAQLFYESEEVNTISPRASATLSRYLLQMLLHEELHIHKR
;
A
#
# COMPACT_ATOMS: atom_id res chain seq x y z
N MET A 1 13.32 -0.52 2.80
CA MET A 1 11.89 -0.75 3.08
C MET A 1 11.50 -2.21 2.90
N LYS A 2 10.33 -2.64 3.39
CA LYS A 2 9.76 -3.94 3.00
C LYS A 2 8.95 -3.78 1.72
N CYS A 3 9.19 -4.64 0.74
CA CYS A 3 8.41 -4.65 -0.49
C CYS A 3 6.94 -5.00 -0.18
N PRO A 4 5.96 -4.22 -0.66
CA PRO A 4 4.55 -4.50 -0.41
C PRO A 4 4.02 -5.76 -1.11
N HIS A 5 4.70 -6.26 -2.15
CA HIS A 5 4.30 -7.46 -2.88
C HIS A 5 4.88 -8.76 -2.30
N CYS A 6 6.16 -8.78 -1.93
CA CYS A 6 6.84 -10.01 -1.50
C CYS A 6 7.30 -9.99 -0.03
N ALA A 7 7.09 -8.89 0.68
CA ALA A 7 7.48 -8.65 2.07
C ALA A 7 9.00 -8.75 2.35
N THR A 8 9.83 -8.90 1.32
CA THR A 8 11.30 -8.92 1.45
C THR A 8 11.81 -7.51 1.73
N THR A 9 12.82 -7.38 2.58
CA THR A 9 13.51 -6.10 2.79
C THR A 9 14.40 -5.80 1.60
N VAL A 10 14.11 -4.72 0.89
CA VAL A 10 14.76 -4.34 -0.38
C VAL A 10 15.14 -2.86 -0.38
N HIS A 11 16.03 -2.52 -1.30
CA HIS A 11 16.29 -1.14 -1.68
C HIS A 11 15.76 -0.95 -3.11
N ILE A 12 14.68 -0.16 -3.25
CA ILE A 12 14.09 0.18 -4.54
C ILE A 12 14.79 1.40 -5.11
N GLN A 13 15.16 1.35 -6.37
CA GLN A 13 15.62 2.53 -7.11
C GLN A 13 14.38 3.29 -7.57
N TRP A 14 14.21 4.49 -7.05
CA TRP A 14 13.04 5.32 -7.32
C TRP A 14 13.29 6.26 -8.49
N GLU A 15 12.35 6.31 -9.40
CA GLU A 15 12.18 7.39 -10.37
C GLU A 15 11.08 8.33 -9.86
N GLU A 16 11.30 9.64 -9.98
CA GLU A 16 10.41 10.66 -9.41
C GLU A 16 9.77 11.49 -10.51
N THR A 17 8.50 11.79 -10.34
CA THR A 17 7.75 12.77 -11.14
C THR A 17 7.03 13.71 -10.20
N SER A 18 7.37 15.00 -10.25
CA SER A 18 6.65 16.04 -9.52
C SER A 18 5.47 16.58 -10.32
N PHE A 19 4.45 17.06 -9.62
CA PHE A 19 3.33 17.74 -10.28
C PHE A 19 3.74 19.16 -10.67
N PRO A 20 3.41 19.60 -11.90
CA PRO A 20 3.65 20.98 -12.28
C PRO A 20 2.85 21.92 -11.39
N ALA A 21 3.45 23.05 -11.01
CA ALA A 21 2.73 24.11 -10.29
C ALA A 21 1.65 24.68 -11.20
N VAL A 22 0.39 24.50 -10.85
CA VAL A 22 -0.76 24.89 -11.70
C VAL A 22 -1.01 26.40 -11.67
N HIS A 23 -0.55 27.11 -10.62
CA HIS A 23 -0.74 28.56 -10.46
C HIS A 23 0.58 29.24 -10.07
N TRP A 24 1.08 30.07 -10.96
CA TRP A 24 2.27 30.91 -10.71
C TRP A 24 2.02 32.02 -9.68
N GLU A 25 0.75 32.30 -9.38
CA GLU A 25 0.34 33.37 -8.48
C GLU A 25 0.44 32.99 -6.99
N ASP A 26 0.44 31.68 -6.69
CA ASP A 26 0.54 31.16 -5.31
C ASP A 26 2.00 30.86 -4.91
N ILE A 27 2.85 31.87 -5.03
CA ILE A 27 4.28 31.82 -4.64
C ILE A 27 4.44 31.49 -3.13
N TYR A 28 3.37 31.57 -2.37
CA TYR A 28 3.37 31.34 -0.91
C TYR A 28 2.90 29.95 -0.49
N GLU A 29 2.38 29.14 -1.38
CA GLU A 29 2.12 27.73 -1.06
C GLU A 29 3.42 26.94 -1.17
N GLN A 30 3.97 26.62 -0.01
CA GLN A 30 5.20 25.84 0.11
C GLN A 30 4.98 24.34 -0.09
N ASP A 31 3.74 23.90 -0.30
CA ASP A 31 3.38 22.50 -0.45
C ASP A 31 3.82 21.93 -1.80
N GLY A 32 4.47 20.79 -1.73
CA GLY A 32 4.91 20.02 -2.88
C GLY A 32 4.35 18.61 -2.87
N TYR A 33 4.06 18.09 -4.05
CA TYR A 33 3.54 16.74 -4.26
C TYR A 33 4.40 16.04 -5.30
N SER A 34 4.78 14.80 -5.03
CA SER A 34 5.46 13.96 -6.02
C SER A 34 4.95 12.53 -6.01
N ILE A 35 5.17 11.87 -7.13
CA ILE A 35 4.99 10.43 -7.26
C ILE A 35 6.36 9.83 -7.55
N GLN A 36 6.71 8.83 -6.77
CA GLN A 36 7.87 7.98 -7.03
C GLN A 36 7.40 6.59 -7.43
N TYR A 37 8.08 6.00 -8.40
CA TYR A 37 7.82 4.63 -8.82
C TYR A 37 9.14 3.88 -9.00
N GLY A 38 9.07 2.58 -8.80
CA GLY A 38 10.23 1.72 -8.96
C GLY A 38 9.84 0.25 -8.94
N PHE A 39 10.75 -0.61 -9.35
CA PHE A 39 10.52 -2.05 -9.37
C PHE A 39 11.26 -2.71 -8.21
N CYS A 40 10.58 -3.64 -7.56
CA CYS A 40 11.22 -4.45 -6.53
C CYS A 40 12.30 -5.34 -7.16
N PRO A 41 13.57 -5.33 -6.68
CA PRO A 41 14.63 -6.15 -7.27
C PRO A 41 14.43 -7.66 -7.06
N GLU A 42 13.60 -8.07 -6.08
CA GLU A 42 13.36 -9.48 -5.75
C GLU A 42 12.18 -10.10 -6.51
N CYS A 43 11.06 -9.37 -6.65
CA CYS A 43 9.86 -9.90 -7.31
C CYS A 43 9.54 -9.21 -8.65
N ALA A 44 10.31 -8.19 -9.03
CA ALA A 44 10.15 -7.40 -10.24
C ALA A 44 8.78 -6.67 -10.37
N GLU A 45 8.01 -6.59 -9.28
CA GLU A 45 6.72 -5.91 -9.28
C GLU A 45 6.88 -4.41 -9.07
N LEU A 46 6.01 -3.64 -9.73
CA LEU A 46 5.97 -2.18 -9.64
C LEU A 46 5.49 -1.74 -8.25
N VAL A 47 6.17 -0.76 -7.68
CA VAL A 47 5.74 -0.05 -6.47
C VAL A 47 5.63 1.43 -6.80
N ILE A 48 4.53 2.06 -6.38
CA ILE A 48 4.32 3.49 -6.54
C ILE A 48 4.01 4.08 -5.17
N GLN A 49 4.70 5.16 -4.84
CA GLN A 49 4.44 5.93 -3.63
C GLN A 49 4.15 7.39 -3.96
N PHE A 50 3.32 7.98 -3.14
CA PHE A 50 3.00 9.39 -3.14
C PHE A 50 3.75 10.06 -1.99
N GLN A 51 4.28 11.23 -2.24
CA GLN A 51 4.92 12.06 -1.22
C GLN A 51 4.31 13.46 -1.24
N HIS A 52 4.13 14.00 -0.05
CA HIS A 52 3.74 15.37 0.19
C HIS A 52 4.70 16.00 1.19
N GLY A 53 5.02 17.27 0.99
CA GLY A 53 5.90 17.98 1.90
C GLY A 53 6.23 19.39 1.42
N LEU A 54 7.25 19.98 2.00
CA LEU A 54 7.69 21.32 1.64
C LEU A 54 8.37 21.31 0.28
N ARG A 55 7.95 22.22 -0.57
CA ARG A 55 8.55 22.45 -1.87
C ARG A 55 9.95 23.05 -1.68
N GLY A 56 10.95 22.45 -2.32
CA GLY A 56 12.30 22.99 -2.42
C GLY A 56 12.42 24.03 -3.55
N GLY A 57 13.39 23.84 -4.43
CA GLY A 57 13.54 24.70 -5.60
C GLY A 57 12.86 24.14 -6.84
N TYR A 58 13.00 24.84 -7.97
CA TYR A 58 12.50 24.44 -9.27
C TYR A 58 13.61 23.82 -10.13
N ARG A 59 13.21 22.84 -10.97
CA ARG A 59 14.01 22.26 -12.04
C ARG A 59 13.27 22.49 -13.37
N GLU A 60 13.91 22.17 -14.49
CA GLU A 60 13.28 22.31 -15.82
C GLU A 60 12.00 21.48 -15.95
N ASP A 61 11.91 20.35 -15.26
CA ASP A 61 10.82 19.38 -15.30
C ASP A 61 9.84 19.48 -14.11
N GLY A 62 10.02 20.47 -13.23
CA GLY A 62 9.15 20.65 -12.07
C GLY A 62 9.87 21.19 -10.84
N TYR A 63 9.61 20.62 -9.68
CA TYR A 63 10.23 20.96 -8.41
C TYR A 63 10.62 19.70 -7.64
N TRP A 64 11.46 19.81 -6.65
CA TRP A 64 11.71 18.73 -5.70
C TRP A 64 11.07 19.03 -4.35
N ILE A 65 10.83 18.00 -3.54
CA ILE A 65 10.37 18.11 -2.17
C ILE A 65 11.61 18.11 -1.27
N ASP A 66 11.75 19.17 -0.47
CA ASP A 66 12.91 19.34 0.41
C ASP A 66 12.70 18.64 1.76
N GLN A 67 11.48 18.71 2.28
CA GLN A 67 11.08 18.01 3.50
C GLN A 67 9.81 17.22 3.23
N ILE A 68 9.86 15.92 3.44
CA ILE A 68 8.71 15.02 3.29
C ILE A 68 7.97 14.98 4.61
N ASP A 69 6.70 15.36 4.60
CA ASP A 69 5.80 15.32 5.76
C ASP A 69 4.93 14.06 5.73
N GLU A 70 4.53 13.62 4.54
CA GLU A 70 3.72 12.42 4.35
C GLU A 70 4.26 11.57 3.20
N GLU A 71 4.24 10.25 3.41
CA GLU A 71 4.63 9.27 2.41
C GLU A 71 3.67 8.08 2.45
N HIS A 72 3.08 7.74 1.30
CA HIS A 72 2.11 6.67 1.18
C HIS A 72 2.38 5.80 -0.03
N ILE A 73 2.39 4.48 0.17
CA ILE A 73 2.33 3.53 -0.94
C ILE A 73 0.92 3.57 -1.53
N ILE A 74 0.81 3.93 -2.80
CA ILE A 74 -0.46 3.99 -3.53
C ILE A 74 -0.66 2.79 -4.46
N TYR A 75 0.43 2.09 -4.79
CA TYR A 75 0.39 0.82 -5.50
C TYR A 75 1.51 -0.12 -5.02
N PRO A 76 1.19 -1.37 -4.69
CA PRO A 76 -0.17 -1.92 -4.61
C PRO A 76 -0.96 -1.26 -3.47
N ARG A 77 -2.28 -1.28 -3.59
CA ARG A 77 -3.18 -0.69 -2.56
C ARG A 77 -3.09 -1.39 -1.21
N TYR A 78 -2.58 -2.59 -1.19
CA TYR A 78 -2.42 -3.40 0.02
C TYR A 78 -1.02 -4.00 0.03
N THR A 79 -0.44 -4.05 1.20
CA THR A 79 0.79 -4.80 1.42
C THR A 79 0.41 -6.27 1.54
N ALA A 80 0.98 -7.12 0.68
CA ALA A 80 0.88 -8.55 0.85
C ALA A 80 1.59 -8.94 2.16
N SER A 81 0.84 -9.00 3.25
CA SER A 81 1.40 -9.34 4.54
C SER A 81 1.82 -10.82 4.59
N ARG A 82 1.13 -11.68 3.86
CA ARG A 82 1.43 -13.12 3.79
C ARG A 82 0.93 -13.73 2.50
N LYS A 83 1.79 -14.49 1.82
CA LYS A 83 1.31 -15.43 0.79
C LYS A 83 0.72 -16.64 1.52
N LEU A 84 -0.54 -16.92 1.25
CA LEU A 84 -1.16 -18.14 1.73
C LEU A 84 -0.62 -19.35 0.96
N ASP A 85 -0.57 -20.50 1.63
CA ASP A 85 -0.23 -21.76 1.00
C ASP A 85 -1.23 -22.07 -0.12
N PRO A 86 -0.77 -22.49 -1.32
CA PRO A 86 -1.65 -22.82 -2.45
C PRO A 86 -2.64 -23.95 -2.16
N SER A 87 -2.41 -24.76 -1.12
CA SER A 87 -3.34 -25.82 -0.69
C SER A 87 -4.58 -25.28 0.02
N ILE A 88 -4.58 -24.01 0.44
CA ILE A 88 -5.73 -23.40 1.11
C ILE A 88 -6.87 -23.22 0.11
N PRO A 89 -8.08 -23.73 0.40
CA PRO A 89 -9.25 -23.57 -0.47
C PRO A 89 -9.52 -22.10 -0.81
N LEU A 90 -9.80 -21.85 -2.09
CA LEU A 90 -9.95 -20.49 -2.64
C LEU A 90 -10.94 -19.62 -1.85
N LYS A 91 -12.04 -20.21 -1.37
CA LYS A 91 -13.07 -19.51 -0.58
C LYS A 91 -12.51 -18.86 0.71
N TYR A 92 -11.56 -19.54 1.38
CA TYR A 92 -10.91 -19.00 2.59
C TYR A 92 -9.83 -18.00 2.24
N ALA A 93 -9.07 -18.28 1.18
CA ALA A 93 -8.04 -17.36 0.69
C ALA A 93 -8.64 -16.02 0.25
N GLN A 94 -9.77 -16.04 -0.45
CA GLN A 94 -10.47 -14.80 -0.85
C GLN A 94 -10.90 -13.97 0.35
N LEU A 95 -11.55 -14.56 1.34
CA LEU A 95 -11.96 -13.85 2.56
C LEU A 95 -10.77 -13.30 3.36
N PHE A 96 -9.67 -14.04 3.40
CA PHE A 96 -8.45 -13.59 4.04
C PHE A 96 -7.89 -12.33 3.35
N TYR A 97 -7.71 -12.38 2.03
CA TYR A 97 -7.19 -11.23 1.28
C TYR A 97 -8.13 -10.04 1.33
N GLU A 98 -9.45 -10.26 1.27
CA GLU A 98 -10.44 -9.20 1.44
C GLU A 98 -10.35 -8.54 2.82
N SER A 99 -10.16 -9.33 3.88
CA SER A 99 -9.99 -8.78 5.24
C SER A 99 -8.70 -7.96 5.38
N GLU A 100 -7.61 -8.38 4.75
CA GLU A 100 -6.34 -7.64 4.72
C GLU A 100 -6.48 -6.33 3.93
N GLU A 101 -7.13 -6.36 2.78
CA GLU A 101 -7.36 -5.18 1.94
C GLU A 101 -8.20 -4.11 2.65
N VAL A 102 -9.28 -4.55 3.29
CA VAL A 102 -10.18 -3.64 4.03
C VAL A 102 -9.53 -3.09 5.30
N ASN A 103 -8.50 -3.74 5.84
CA ASN A 103 -7.83 -3.30 7.07
C ASN A 103 -7.22 -1.90 6.95
N THR A 104 -6.74 -1.53 5.78
CA THR A 104 -6.17 -0.20 5.52
C THR A 104 -7.23 0.92 5.52
N ILE A 105 -8.49 0.57 5.23
CA ILE A 105 -9.61 1.50 5.12
C ILE A 105 -10.44 1.50 6.40
N SER A 106 -10.75 0.32 6.91
CA SER A 106 -11.60 0.13 8.09
C SER A 106 -11.15 -1.08 8.92
N PRO A 107 -10.31 -0.89 9.94
CA PRO A 107 -9.90 -1.98 10.83
C PRO A 107 -11.07 -2.72 11.47
N ARG A 108 -12.18 -2.01 11.71
CA ARG A 108 -13.40 -2.60 12.27
C ARG A 108 -14.09 -3.56 11.30
N ALA A 109 -14.15 -3.21 10.01
CA ALA A 109 -14.68 -4.08 8.97
C ALA A 109 -13.77 -5.29 8.75
N SER A 110 -12.46 -5.09 8.71
CA SER A 110 -11.46 -6.16 8.64
C SER A 110 -11.62 -7.17 9.79
N ALA A 111 -11.77 -6.69 11.03
CA ALA A 111 -12.00 -7.56 12.19
C ALA A 111 -13.30 -8.39 12.05
N THR A 112 -14.33 -7.83 11.43
CA THR A 112 -15.59 -8.55 11.17
C THR A 112 -15.40 -9.66 10.14
N LEU A 113 -14.71 -9.37 9.03
CA LEU A 113 -14.40 -10.37 7.99
C LEU A 113 -13.50 -11.48 8.53
N SER A 114 -12.47 -11.13 9.30
CA SER A 114 -11.58 -12.11 9.92
C SER A 114 -12.32 -13.03 10.90
N ARG A 115 -13.25 -12.47 11.67
CA ARG A 115 -14.12 -13.26 12.56
C ARG A 115 -15.04 -14.18 11.78
N TYR A 116 -15.60 -13.73 10.67
CA TYR A 116 -16.44 -14.55 9.79
C TYR A 116 -15.63 -15.70 9.18
N LEU A 117 -14.42 -15.42 8.67
CA LEU A 117 -13.51 -16.45 8.18
C LEU A 117 -13.21 -17.51 9.23
N LEU A 118 -12.89 -17.07 10.47
CA LEU A 118 -12.62 -17.98 11.58
C LEU A 118 -13.85 -18.85 11.90
N GLN A 119 -15.06 -18.28 11.90
CA GLN A 119 -16.29 -19.04 12.10
C GLN A 119 -16.51 -20.09 11.01
N MET A 120 -16.27 -19.76 9.74
CA MET A 120 -16.36 -20.73 8.64
C MET A 120 -15.38 -21.89 8.83
N LEU A 121 -14.12 -21.60 9.16
CA LEU A 121 -13.11 -22.63 9.42
C LEU A 121 -13.51 -23.55 10.58
N LEU A 122 -14.00 -22.99 11.67
CA LEU A 122 -14.43 -23.77 12.83
C LEU A 122 -15.64 -24.67 12.51
N HIS A 123 -16.59 -24.19 11.72
CA HIS A 123 -17.80 -24.92 11.40
C HIS A 123 -17.57 -25.99 10.32
N GLU A 124 -16.84 -25.63 9.25
CA GLU A 124 -16.74 -26.48 8.07
C GLU A 124 -15.58 -27.48 8.18
N GLU A 125 -14.44 -27.07 8.72
CA GLU A 125 -13.25 -27.92 8.76
C GLU A 125 -13.10 -28.65 10.12
N LEU A 126 -13.44 -28.00 11.21
CA LEU A 126 -13.28 -28.59 12.55
C LEU A 126 -14.59 -29.10 13.14
N HIS A 127 -15.72 -28.95 12.43
CA HIS A 127 -17.05 -29.40 12.86
C HIS A 127 -17.46 -28.92 14.25
N ILE A 128 -16.93 -27.79 14.68
CA ILE A 128 -17.25 -27.18 15.98
C ILE A 128 -18.52 -26.35 15.83
N HIS A 129 -19.63 -26.86 16.36
CA HIS A 129 -20.90 -26.14 16.38
C HIS A 129 -21.10 -25.48 17.74
N LYS A 130 -21.58 -24.22 17.76
CA LYS A 130 -22.04 -23.61 19.00
C LYS A 130 -23.18 -24.47 19.59
N ARG A 131 -23.04 -24.87 20.85
CA ARG A 131 -24.16 -25.33 21.68
C ARG A 131 -25.03 -24.17 22.09
#